data_10e6dcf89d8707f1db6289baa38b36e6
#
_entry.id   10e6dcf89d8707f1db6289baa38b36e6
#
_cell.length_a   1.000
_cell.length_b   1.000
_cell.length_c   1.000
_cell.angle_alpha   90.00
_cell.angle_beta   90.00
_cell.angle_gamma   90.00
#
_symmetry.space_group_name_H-M   'P 1'
#
loop_
_entity.id
_entity.type
_entity.pdbx_description
1 polymer ?
#
loop_
_entity_poly.entity_id
_entity_poly.type
_entity_poly.pdbx_seq_one_letter_code
_entity_poly.pdbx_strand_id
1 'polypeptide(L)'
;DDVGNYMGERVALERITYLSPSVGYRVNDELSIGASIGLSFQAISLEQDFRAPNELLGFARVLDESICAPFEGESNVALDLILFGICRPEEGLGPFKNLASLDVSMDQRFSPSYNLGILWEPNDRFAWGAVWRSPAKTHMKGDYKITYSNAARETINGIGGSATGALALAVLGIPSYVGEEEVGRVSMDLTMPATFQTGIKFKPTERLQFNVDAVWADYKQWDAFNIVFDRSSAVLSLARLFSPGSSPTRLSYPLNFQSTW
;
A
#
# COMPACT_ATOMS: atom_id res chain seq x y z
N ASP A 1 6.09 -0.63 23.71
CA ASP A 1 4.84 -1.35 23.34
C ASP A 1 3.81 -0.35 22.88
N ASP A 2 3.87 0.01 21.62
CA ASP A 2 2.93 0.95 21.01
C ASP A 2 1.63 0.23 20.64
N VAL A 3 0.70 0.20 21.58
CA VAL A 3 -0.66 -0.35 21.40
C VAL A 3 -1.44 0.43 20.33
N GLY A 4 -0.94 1.57 19.88
CA GLY A 4 -1.55 2.45 18.89
C GLY A 4 -1.13 2.24 17.45
N ASN A 5 -0.08 1.47 17.17
CA ASN A 5 0.38 1.23 15.80
C ASN A 5 -0.50 0.19 15.10
N TYR A 6 -1.54 0.66 14.47
CA TYR A 6 -2.37 -0.14 13.59
C TYR A 6 -1.67 -0.31 12.24
N MET A 7 -1.28 -1.52 11.91
CA MET A 7 -0.98 -2.07 10.57
C MET A 7 -0.04 -1.29 9.64
N GLY A 8 0.12 0.01 9.73
CA GLY A 8 1.05 0.77 8.90
C GLY A 8 1.97 1.58 9.79
N GLU A 9 3.24 1.23 9.88
CA GLU A 9 4.23 2.04 10.61
C GLU A 9 4.61 3.27 9.79
N ARG A 10 4.74 3.06 8.47
CA ARG A 10 5.18 4.12 7.57
C ARG A 10 4.65 3.91 6.16
N VAL A 11 4.09 4.97 5.59
CA VAL A 11 3.78 5.06 4.16
C VAL A 11 4.36 6.36 3.64
N ALA A 12 5.23 6.30 2.65
CA ALA A 12 5.75 7.47 1.96
C ALA A 12 5.50 7.34 0.46
N LEU A 13 4.87 8.35 -0.13
CA LEU A 13 4.70 8.49 -1.57
C LEU A 13 5.40 9.77 -2.01
N GLU A 14 6.39 9.64 -2.86
CA GLU A 14 7.19 10.75 -3.35
C GLU A 14 7.04 10.90 -4.86
N ARG A 15 6.91 12.15 -5.30
CA ARG A 15 6.96 12.51 -6.71
C ARG A 15 7.77 13.78 -6.91
N ILE A 16 8.84 13.68 -7.69
CA ILE A 16 9.72 14.80 -8.01
C ILE A 16 9.71 15.00 -9.53
N THR A 17 9.24 16.14 -10.00
CA THR A 17 9.39 16.55 -11.40
C THR A 17 10.74 17.23 -11.58
N TYR A 18 11.68 16.53 -12.21
CA TYR A 18 13.06 17.01 -12.37
C TYR A 18 13.29 17.78 -13.68
N LEU A 19 12.38 17.65 -14.66
CA LEU A 19 12.46 18.37 -15.91
C LEU A 19 11.06 18.70 -16.39
N SER A 20 10.83 19.97 -16.78
CA SER A 20 9.53 20.42 -17.31
C SER A 20 9.72 21.44 -18.43
N PRO A 21 10.21 21.02 -19.62
CA PRO A 21 10.25 21.90 -20.78
C PRO A 21 8.85 22.42 -21.09
N SER A 22 8.77 23.72 -21.32
CA SER A 22 7.51 24.41 -21.57
C SER A 22 7.61 25.37 -22.75
N VAL A 23 6.51 25.57 -23.43
CA VAL A 23 6.35 26.54 -24.48
C VAL A 23 5.10 27.39 -24.20
N GLY A 24 5.24 28.68 -24.33
CA GLY A 24 4.13 29.65 -24.30
C GLY A 24 4.04 30.39 -25.62
N TYR A 25 2.81 30.61 -26.07
CA TYR A 25 2.51 31.37 -27.27
C TYR A 25 1.46 32.42 -26.96
N ARG A 26 1.77 33.68 -27.28
CA ARG A 26 0.83 34.78 -27.22
C ARG A 26 0.01 34.85 -28.52
N VAL A 27 -1.26 34.50 -28.42
CA VAL A 27 -2.18 34.49 -29.57
C VAL A 27 -2.51 35.91 -30.00
N ASN A 28 -2.76 36.78 -29.03
CA ASN A 28 -2.99 38.22 -29.19
C ASN A 28 -2.63 38.95 -27.88
N ASP A 29 -2.92 40.23 -27.75
CA ASP A 29 -2.57 41.03 -26.58
C ASP A 29 -3.28 40.60 -25.30
N GLU A 30 -4.40 39.88 -25.44
CA GLU A 30 -5.22 39.45 -24.32
C GLU A 30 -5.09 37.95 -24.01
N LEU A 31 -4.71 37.12 -25.00
CA LEU A 31 -4.79 35.67 -24.91
C LEU A 31 -3.42 35.02 -25.11
N SER A 32 -3.05 34.19 -24.14
CA SER A 32 -1.85 33.33 -24.19
C SER A 32 -2.23 31.87 -23.95
N ILE A 33 -1.53 30.96 -24.62
CA ILE A 33 -1.65 29.53 -24.42
C ILE A 33 -0.28 28.95 -24.09
N GLY A 34 -0.26 27.84 -23.35
CA GLY A 34 0.99 27.20 -22.98
C GLY A 34 0.84 25.71 -22.90
N ALA A 35 1.94 25.03 -23.11
CA ALA A 35 2.06 23.58 -22.94
C ALA A 35 3.38 23.22 -22.27
N SER A 36 3.39 22.17 -21.48
CA SER A 36 4.63 21.61 -20.93
C SER A 36 4.56 20.08 -20.83
N ILE A 37 5.74 19.46 -20.83
CA ILE A 37 5.92 18.03 -20.59
C ILE A 37 6.71 17.91 -19.30
N GLY A 38 6.09 17.34 -18.27
CA GLY A 38 6.76 17.06 -17.01
C GLY A 38 7.35 15.64 -17.01
N LEU A 39 8.62 15.52 -16.69
CA LEU A 39 9.29 14.24 -16.46
C LEU A 39 9.54 14.08 -14.97
N SER A 40 8.93 13.05 -14.39
CA SER A 40 8.93 12.87 -12.94
C SER A 40 9.54 11.53 -12.54
N PHE A 41 10.25 11.55 -11.42
CA PHE A 41 10.55 10.39 -10.60
C PHE A 41 9.38 10.15 -9.63
N GLN A 42 9.05 8.89 -9.38
CA GLN A 42 8.07 8.50 -8.37
C GLN A 42 8.62 7.34 -7.55
N ALA A 43 8.39 7.38 -6.25
CA ALA A 43 8.74 6.31 -5.33
C ALA A 43 7.64 6.11 -4.29
N ILE A 44 7.51 4.89 -3.82
CA ILE A 44 6.68 4.54 -2.68
C ILE A 44 7.47 3.62 -1.77
N SER A 45 7.40 3.88 -0.47
CA SER A 45 7.84 2.96 0.56
C SER A 45 6.69 2.68 1.52
N LEU A 46 6.60 1.44 1.95
CA LEU A 46 5.60 0.95 2.88
C LEU A 46 6.29 0.07 3.91
N GLU A 47 6.11 0.39 5.18
CA GLU A 47 6.45 -0.47 6.31
C GLU A 47 5.15 -0.85 7.00
N GLN A 48 4.88 -2.15 7.12
CA GLN A 48 3.63 -2.65 7.68
C GLN A 48 3.87 -3.88 8.54
N ASP A 49 3.28 -3.86 9.74
CA ASP A 49 3.22 -5.00 10.63
C ASP A 49 1.96 -5.85 10.37
N PHE A 50 2.16 -7.17 10.35
CA PHE A 50 1.09 -8.16 10.31
C PHE A 50 0.90 -8.77 11.69
N ARG A 51 -0.33 -8.66 12.21
CA ARG A 51 -0.74 -9.25 13.48
C ARG A 51 -1.70 -10.42 13.24
N ALA A 52 -1.81 -11.29 14.23
CA ALA A 52 -2.79 -12.37 14.17
C ALA A 52 -4.22 -11.79 14.15
N PRO A 53 -5.06 -12.13 13.15
CA PRO A 53 -6.46 -11.73 13.16
C PRO A 53 -7.20 -12.28 14.37
N ASN A 54 -8.24 -11.55 14.83
CA ASN A 54 -9.04 -11.96 16.02
C ASN A 54 -9.67 -13.34 15.83
N GLU A 55 -10.04 -13.68 14.60
CA GLU A 55 -10.62 -14.99 14.24
C GLU A 55 -9.61 -16.13 14.48
N LEU A 56 -8.35 -15.89 14.08
CA LEU A 56 -7.27 -16.86 14.31
C LEU A 56 -6.98 -17.01 15.82
N LEU A 57 -7.00 -15.90 16.55
CA LEU A 57 -6.81 -15.91 18.01
C LEU A 57 -7.96 -16.62 18.72
N GLY A 58 -9.21 -16.38 18.28
CA GLY A 58 -10.38 -17.08 18.79
C GLY A 58 -10.30 -18.59 18.56
N PHE A 59 -9.91 -18.98 17.34
CA PHE A 59 -9.69 -20.40 17.00
C PHE A 59 -8.55 -21.02 17.80
N ALA A 60 -7.41 -20.32 17.93
CA ALA A 60 -6.28 -20.80 18.73
C ALA A 60 -6.67 -21.00 20.22
N ARG A 61 -7.47 -20.07 20.77
CA ARG A 61 -7.98 -20.19 22.16
C ARG A 61 -8.91 -21.40 22.35
N VAL A 62 -9.83 -21.64 21.42
CA VAL A 62 -10.72 -22.81 21.47
C VAL A 62 -9.91 -24.09 21.35
N LEU A 63 -8.88 -24.13 20.53
CA LEU A 63 -7.97 -25.28 20.43
C LEU A 63 -7.18 -25.47 21.73
N ASP A 64 -6.67 -24.42 22.32
CA ASP A 64 -5.94 -24.44 23.58
C ASP A 64 -6.83 -25.00 24.72
N GLU A 65 -8.01 -24.42 24.91
CA GLU A 65 -8.95 -24.85 25.95
C GLU A 65 -9.50 -26.28 25.74
N SER A 66 -9.74 -26.69 24.47
CA SER A 66 -10.40 -27.96 24.16
C SER A 66 -9.43 -29.12 23.97
N ILE A 67 -8.22 -28.83 23.50
CA ILE A 67 -7.26 -29.86 23.05
C ILE A 67 -5.99 -29.82 23.89
N CYS A 68 -5.45 -28.64 24.24
CA CYS A 68 -4.20 -28.53 24.97
C CYS A 68 -4.37 -28.68 26.48
N ALA A 69 -5.34 -28.00 27.06
CA ALA A 69 -5.57 -28.03 28.52
C ALA A 69 -5.83 -29.42 29.12
N PRO A 70 -6.54 -30.37 28.46
CA PRO A 70 -6.73 -31.71 28.96
C PRO A 70 -5.44 -32.57 29.04
N PHE A 71 -4.39 -32.16 28.34
CA PHE A 71 -3.14 -32.88 28.19
C PHE A 71 -1.94 -32.20 28.89
N GLU A 72 -2.18 -31.12 29.63
CA GLU A 72 -1.15 -30.50 30.46
C GLU A 72 -0.61 -31.50 31.49
N GLY A 73 0.62 -31.96 31.22
CA GLY A 73 1.33 -32.89 32.11
C GLY A 73 1.52 -34.31 31.60
N GLU A 74 0.93 -34.71 30.47
CA GLU A 74 1.21 -36.00 29.84
C GLU A 74 2.11 -35.83 28.61
N SER A 75 3.34 -36.32 28.69
CA SER A 75 4.26 -36.40 27.55
C SER A 75 3.84 -37.52 26.60
N ASN A 76 2.87 -37.24 25.72
CA ASN A 76 2.44 -38.18 24.69
C ASN A 76 3.03 -37.76 23.34
N VAL A 77 4.12 -38.46 22.97
CA VAL A 77 4.91 -38.21 21.75
C VAL A 77 4.04 -38.16 20.48
N ALA A 78 2.91 -38.86 20.41
CA ALA A 78 2.01 -38.86 19.26
C ALA A 78 1.13 -37.61 19.21
N LEU A 79 0.73 -37.06 20.36
CA LEU A 79 -0.03 -35.79 20.45
C LEU A 79 0.88 -34.57 20.27
N ASP A 80 2.10 -34.62 20.82
CA ASP A 80 3.12 -33.60 20.57
C ASP A 80 3.42 -33.46 19.07
N LEU A 81 3.39 -34.56 18.30
CA LEU A 81 3.63 -34.52 16.85
C LEU A 81 2.47 -33.89 16.04
N ILE A 82 1.23 -34.00 16.53
CA ILE A 82 0.02 -33.46 15.86
C ILE A 82 -0.26 -32.02 16.30
N LEU A 83 0.06 -31.66 17.53
CA LEU A 83 -0.26 -30.38 18.16
C LEU A 83 0.97 -29.48 18.36
N PHE A 84 2.11 -29.89 17.83
CA PHE A 84 3.38 -29.19 17.95
C PHE A 84 3.25 -27.76 17.39
N GLY A 85 3.35 -26.79 18.24
CA GLY A 85 3.27 -25.35 17.92
C GLY A 85 1.94 -24.68 18.28
N ILE A 86 0.85 -25.43 18.48
CA ILE A 86 -0.45 -24.84 18.87
C ILE A 86 -0.55 -24.75 20.39
N CYS A 87 0.04 -25.72 21.13
CA CYS A 87 -0.05 -25.87 22.56
C CYS A 87 1.16 -25.38 23.37
N ARG A 88 2.04 -24.56 22.80
CA ARG A 88 3.14 -23.93 23.54
C ARG A 88 2.87 -22.45 23.84
N PRO A 89 2.53 -22.09 25.09
CA PRO A 89 2.11 -20.74 25.44
C PRO A 89 3.25 -19.73 25.70
N GLU A 90 4.52 -20.11 25.74
CA GLU A 90 5.58 -19.22 26.26
C GLU A 90 5.86 -17.99 25.39
N GLU A 91 5.54 -18.03 24.07
CA GLU A 91 5.57 -16.86 23.19
C GLU A 91 4.33 -16.76 22.28
N GLY A 92 3.20 -17.34 22.71
CA GLY A 92 2.00 -17.55 21.92
C GLY A 92 1.56 -16.37 21.07
N LEU A 93 0.82 -16.67 20.01
CA LEU A 93 0.14 -15.70 19.15
C LEU A 93 -0.80 -14.84 20.02
N GLY A 94 -0.39 -13.64 20.37
CA GLY A 94 -1.20 -12.68 21.13
C GLY A 94 -1.83 -11.64 20.23
N PRO A 95 -2.93 -10.98 20.66
CA PRO A 95 -3.66 -10.00 19.84
C PRO A 95 -2.83 -8.78 19.44
N PHE A 96 -1.71 -8.54 20.13
CA PHE A 96 -0.82 -7.39 19.90
C PHE A 96 0.59 -7.80 19.46
N LYS A 97 0.83 -9.10 19.25
CA LYS A 97 2.14 -9.57 18.80
C LYS A 97 2.21 -9.55 17.27
N ASN A 98 3.31 -9.04 16.75
CA ASN A 98 3.58 -9.07 15.33
C ASN A 98 3.93 -10.49 14.88
N LEU A 99 3.29 -10.95 13.80
CA LEU A 99 3.64 -12.19 13.11
C LEU A 99 4.79 -11.98 12.15
N ALA A 100 4.74 -10.87 11.44
CA ALA A 100 5.76 -10.47 10.48
C ALA A 100 5.70 -8.96 10.25
N SER A 101 6.81 -8.38 9.80
CA SER A 101 6.91 -7.02 9.29
C SER A 101 7.22 -7.07 7.81
N LEU A 102 6.54 -6.25 7.02
CA LEU A 102 6.74 -6.10 5.57
C LEU A 102 7.33 -4.74 5.28
N ASP A 103 8.51 -4.74 4.67
CA ASP A 103 9.15 -3.56 4.08
C ASP A 103 9.03 -3.63 2.57
N VAL A 104 8.50 -2.60 1.95
CA VAL A 104 8.40 -2.46 0.50
C VAL A 104 9.04 -1.16 0.06
N SER A 105 9.87 -1.21 -0.97
CA SER A 105 10.43 -0.02 -1.61
C SER A 105 10.35 -0.19 -3.13
N MET A 106 9.64 0.71 -3.79
CA MET A 106 9.44 0.69 -5.25
C MET A 106 9.69 2.08 -5.83
N ASP A 107 10.25 2.13 -7.03
CA ASP A 107 10.41 3.39 -7.74
C ASP A 107 10.12 3.27 -9.24
N GLN A 108 9.88 4.42 -9.85
CA GLN A 108 9.90 4.61 -11.29
C GLN A 108 10.61 5.92 -11.62
N ARG A 109 11.69 5.81 -12.38
CA ARG A 109 12.56 6.95 -12.69
C ARG A 109 11.99 7.87 -13.76
N PHE A 110 11.08 7.39 -14.57
CA PHE A 110 10.54 8.12 -15.70
C PHE A 110 9.02 7.98 -15.77
N SER A 111 8.32 9.04 -15.41
CA SER A 111 6.87 9.16 -15.49
C SER A 111 6.51 10.47 -16.19
N PRO A 112 6.13 10.44 -17.48
CA PRO A 112 5.76 11.63 -18.21
C PRO A 112 4.37 12.12 -17.83
N SER A 113 4.20 13.44 -17.84
CA SER A 113 2.91 14.11 -17.72
C SER A 113 2.86 15.34 -18.63
N TYR A 114 1.67 15.73 -19.04
CA TYR A 114 1.46 16.88 -19.93
C TYR A 114 0.62 17.92 -19.21
N ASN A 115 0.96 19.18 -19.38
CA ASN A 115 0.16 20.30 -18.92
C ASN A 115 -0.22 21.18 -20.11
N LEU A 116 -1.47 21.62 -20.14
CA LEU A 116 -1.99 22.59 -21.10
C LEU A 116 -2.58 23.74 -20.31
N GLY A 117 -2.26 24.95 -20.70
CA GLY A 117 -2.71 26.16 -20.02
C GLY A 117 -3.22 27.22 -20.99
N ILE A 118 -4.16 27.99 -20.49
CA ILE A 118 -4.69 29.18 -21.15
C ILE A 118 -4.71 30.34 -20.16
N LEU A 119 -4.36 31.53 -20.61
CA LEU A 119 -4.43 32.75 -19.83
C LEU A 119 -5.09 33.82 -20.70
N TRP A 120 -6.16 34.42 -20.18
CA TRP A 120 -6.87 35.50 -20.81
C TRP A 120 -6.87 36.75 -19.92
N GLU A 121 -6.31 37.84 -20.43
CA GLU A 121 -6.11 39.12 -19.75
C GLU A 121 -6.67 40.25 -20.61
N PRO A 122 -8.01 40.48 -20.68
CA PRO A 122 -8.63 41.48 -21.52
C PRO A 122 -8.28 42.90 -21.07
N ASN A 123 -7.81 43.11 -19.86
CA ASN A 123 -7.35 44.39 -19.34
C ASN A 123 -6.53 44.18 -18.05
N ASP A 124 -5.89 45.24 -17.55
CA ASP A 124 -5.04 45.22 -16.34
C ASP A 124 -5.77 44.86 -15.05
N ARG A 125 -7.11 44.95 -15.05
CA ARG A 125 -7.95 44.70 -13.86
C ARG A 125 -8.50 43.31 -13.77
N PHE A 126 -8.55 42.58 -14.88
CA PHE A 126 -9.12 41.23 -14.92
C PHE A 126 -8.18 40.25 -15.64
N ALA A 127 -8.00 39.11 -15.05
CA ALA A 127 -7.37 37.95 -15.70
C ALA A 127 -8.11 36.65 -15.30
N TRP A 128 -8.20 35.74 -16.24
CA TRP A 128 -8.67 34.39 -16.06
C TRP A 128 -7.64 33.41 -16.60
N GLY A 129 -7.37 32.36 -15.82
CA GLY A 129 -6.46 31.31 -16.26
C GLY A 129 -7.05 29.93 -15.99
N ALA A 130 -6.68 28.98 -16.82
CA ALA A 130 -6.98 27.57 -16.59
C ALA A 130 -5.80 26.69 -16.99
N VAL A 131 -5.58 25.64 -16.25
CA VAL A 131 -4.55 24.64 -16.51
C VAL A 131 -5.14 23.25 -16.35
N TRP A 132 -4.94 22.43 -17.36
CA TRP A 132 -5.22 21.00 -17.31
C TRP A 132 -3.91 20.22 -17.25
N ARG A 133 -3.82 19.28 -16.32
CA ARG A 133 -2.71 18.34 -16.19
C ARG A 133 -3.21 16.93 -16.51
N SER A 134 -2.51 16.24 -17.41
CA SER A 134 -2.83 14.86 -17.75
C SER A 134 -2.66 13.89 -16.56
N PRO A 135 -3.39 12.78 -16.55
CA PRO A 135 -3.03 11.68 -15.68
C PRO A 135 -1.62 11.18 -16.01
N ALA A 136 -0.90 10.72 -15.00
CA ALA A 136 0.43 10.14 -15.19
C ALA A 136 0.40 8.68 -14.70
N LYS A 137 0.49 7.74 -15.65
CA LYS A 137 0.55 6.31 -15.36
C LYS A 137 1.97 5.94 -14.96
N THR A 138 2.08 5.20 -13.86
CA THR A 138 3.34 4.69 -13.36
C THR A 138 3.25 3.19 -13.15
N HIS A 139 4.33 2.50 -13.49
CA HIS A 139 4.55 1.09 -13.22
C HIS A 139 5.80 0.98 -12.35
N MET A 140 5.60 1.12 -11.04
CA MET A 140 6.68 1.06 -10.06
C MET A 140 7.12 -0.38 -9.84
N LYS A 141 8.42 -0.57 -9.71
CA LYS A 141 9.05 -1.86 -9.41
C LYS A 141 10.07 -1.67 -8.31
N GLY A 142 10.26 -2.71 -7.53
CA GLY A 142 11.23 -2.68 -6.46
C GLY A 142 11.35 -4.00 -5.74
N ASP A 143 11.79 -3.90 -4.52
CA ASP A 143 12.07 -5.06 -3.68
C ASP A 143 11.19 -5.02 -2.43
N TYR A 144 10.91 -6.20 -1.89
CA TYR A 144 10.27 -6.34 -0.59
C TYR A 144 11.12 -7.23 0.31
N LYS A 145 10.96 -7.01 1.60
CA LYS A 145 11.47 -7.85 2.67
C LYS A 145 10.35 -8.12 3.68
N ILE A 146 10.13 -9.39 3.97
CA ILE A 146 9.27 -9.84 5.07
C ILE A 146 10.18 -10.42 6.15
N THR A 147 10.07 -9.91 7.37
CA THR A 147 10.77 -10.42 8.54
C THR A 147 9.77 -11.10 9.44
N TYR A 148 9.91 -12.41 9.65
CA TYR A 148 9.02 -13.21 10.47
C TYR A 148 9.44 -13.18 11.93
N SER A 149 8.48 -13.02 12.85
CA SER A 149 8.74 -13.15 14.28
C SER A 149 9.12 -14.60 14.65
N ASN A 150 9.84 -14.77 15.74
CA ASN A 150 10.18 -16.11 16.25
C ASN A 150 8.93 -16.95 16.46
N ALA A 151 7.88 -16.39 17.08
CA ALA A 151 6.62 -17.09 17.32
C ALA A 151 5.95 -17.57 16.03
N ALA A 152 5.92 -16.75 14.97
CA ALA A 152 5.37 -17.15 13.68
C ALA A 152 6.19 -18.26 13.02
N ARG A 153 7.52 -18.16 13.08
CA ARG A 153 8.43 -19.18 12.52
C ARG A 153 8.29 -20.51 13.26
N GLU A 154 8.34 -20.50 14.57
CA GLU A 154 8.20 -21.70 15.39
C GLU A 154 6.83 -22.38 15.16
N THR A 155 5.76 -21.59 15.07
CA THR A 155 4.42 -22.12 14.79
C THR A 155 4.34 -22.76 13.41
N ILE A 156 4.74 -22.04 12.35
CA ILE A 156 4.66 -22.55 10.97
C ILE A 156 5.57 -23.75 10.77
N ASN A 157 6.82 -23.65 11.22
CA ASN A 157 7.81 -24.72 11.07
C ASN A 157 7.48 -25.94 11.94
N GLY A 158 6.90 -25.72 13.12
CA GLY A 158 6.41 -26.80 13.99
C GLY A 158 5.27 -27.58 13.32
N ILE A 159 4.24 -26.90 12.83
CA ILE A 159 3.15 -27.52 12.07
C ILE A 159 3.69 -28.23 10.82
N GLY A 160 4.55 -27.56 10.06
CA GLY A 160 5.14 -28.05 8.83
C GLY A 160 6.09 -29.23 9.00
N GLY A 161 6.61 -29.44 10.21
CA GLY A 161 7.48 -30.57 10.56
C GLY A 161 6.78 -31.94 10.55
N SER A 162 5.44 -31.97 10.62
CA SER A 162 4.64 -33.20 10.53
C SER A 162 4.06 -33.36 9.10
N ALA A 163 3.88 -34.63 8.66
CA ALA A 163 3.30 -34.90 7.32
C ALA A 163 1.86 -34.38 7.19
N THR A 164 1.05 -34.51 8.23
CA THR A 164 -0.33 -34.03 8.29
C THR A 164 -0.39 -32.50 8.35
N GLY A 165 0.47 -31.86 9.15
CA GLY A 165 0.59 -30.41 9.23
C GLY A 165 1.09 -29.79 7.93
N ALA A 166 2.10 -30.39 7.30
CA ALA A 166 2.58 -29.92 6.00
C ALA A 166 1.49 -30.00 4.91
N LEU A 167 0.66 -31.05 4.91
CA LEU A 167 -0.49 -31.15 4.02
C LEU A 167 -1.54 -30.09 4.32
N ALA A 168 -1.85 -29.83 5.60
CA ALA A 168 -2.80 -28.79 5.99
C ALA A 168 -2.32 -27.39 5.56
N LEU A 169 -1.05 -27.07 5.79
CA LEU A 169 -0.45 -25.82 5.31
C LEU A 169 -0.49 -25.70 3.79
N ALA A 170 -0.20 -26.79 3.07
CA ALA A 170 -0.25 -26.82 1.61
C ALA A 170 -1.65 -26.55 1.06
N VAL A 171 -2.71 -27.09 1.68
CA VAL A 171 -4.12 -26.82 1.33
C VAL A 171 -4.45 -25.31 1.51
N LEU A 172 -3.88 -24.67 2.53
CA LEU A 172 -4.04 -23.25 2.79
C LEU A 172 -3.11 -22.39 1.91
N GLY A 173 -2.20 -23.01 1.14
CA GLY A 173 -1.19 -22.31 0.34
C GLY A 173 -0.09 -21.66 1.17
N ILE A 174 0.12 -22.14 2.40
CA ILE A 174 1.16 -21.68 3.31
C ILE A 174 2.35 -22.62 3.15
N PRO A 175 3.60 -22.11 3.00
CA PRO A 175 4.77 -22.97 2.96
C PRO A 175 4.96 -23.68 4.31
N SER A 176 5.43 -24.94 4.26
CA SER A 176 5.68 -25.75 5.46
C SER A 176 6.91 -25.32 6.25
N TYR A 177 7.71 -24.43 5.71
CA TYR A 177 8.90 -23.87 6.35
C TYR A 177 9.05 -22.38 5.98
N VAL A 178 9.33 -21.54 6.97
CA VAL A 178 9.68 -20.14 6.81
C VAL A 178 10.99 -19.82 7.52
N GLY A 179 11.88 -19.08 6.83
CA GLY A 179 13.10 -18.53 7.41
C GLY A 179 12.83 -17.30 8.26
N GLU A 180 13.89 -16.62 8.69
CA GLU A 180 13.79 -15.35 9.42
C GLU A 180 13.36 -14.23 8.48
N GLU A 181 13.93 -14.20 7.29
CA GLU A 181 13.64 -13.19 6.27
C GLU A 181 13.24 -13.85 4.95
N GLU A 182 12.30 -13.21 4.28
CA GLU A 182 11.91 -13.52 2.92
C GLU A 182 12.06 -12.24 2.09
N VAL A 183 12.80 -12.32 0.98
CA VAL A 183 13.05 -11.20 0.08
C VAL A 183 12.63 -11.56 -1.33
N GLY A 184 12.17 -10.59 -2.08
CA GLY A 184 11.77 -10.78 -3.47
C GLY A 184 11.47 -9.47 -4.15
N ARG A 185 10.83 -9.56 -5.32
CA ARG A 185 10.47 -8.41 -6.13
C ARG A 185 9.00 -8.09 -6.01
N VAL A 186 8.70 -6.81 -6.15
CA VAL A 186 7.34 -6.28 -6.04
C VAL A 186 7.10 -5.26 -7.14
N SER A 187 5.86 -5.15 -7.56
CA SER A 187 5.44 -4.14 -8.53
C SER A 187 4.06 -3.59 -8.18
N MET A 188 3.81 -2.34 -8.59
CA MET A 188 2.53 -1.69 -8.43
C MET A 188 2.27 -0.72 -9.59
N ASP A 189 1.06 -0.78 -10.13
CA ASP A 189 0.56 0.20 -11.07
C ASP A 189 -0.19 1.29 -10.32
N LEU A 190 0.22 2.54 -10.53
CA LEU A 190 -0.44 3.71 -9.96
C LEU A 190 -0.68 4.74 -11.06
N THR A 191 -1.88 5.30 -11.11
CA THR A 191 -2.19 6.41 -12.02
C THR A 191 -2.39 7.66 -11.18
N MET A 192 -1.49 8.64 -11.30
CA MET A 192 -1.71 9.96 -10.71
C MET A 192 -2.91 10.62 -11.39
N PRO A 193 -3.84 11.21 -10.63
CA PRO A 193 -5.08 11.74 -11.17
C PRO A 193 -4.83 12.91 -12.14
N ALA A 194 -5.70 13.04 -13.13
CA ALA A 194 -5.81 14.28 -13.88
C ALA A 194 -6.27 15.40 -12.96
N THR A 195 -5.75 16.60 -13.18
CA THR A 195 -6.20 17.79 -12.45
C THR A 195 -6.58 18.89 -13.41
N PHE A 196 -7.62 19.64 -13.04
CA PHE A 196 -8.00 20.87 -13.69
C PHE A 196 -8.01 21.98 -12.66
N GLN A 197 -7.27 23.05 -12.97
CA GLN A 197 -7.20 24.24 -12.11
C GLN A 197 -7.67 25.45 -12.92
N THR A 198 -8.46 26.28 -12.30
CA THR A 198 -8.89 27.54 -12.91
C THR A 198 -8.90 28.63 -11.85
N GLY A 199 -8.57 29.85 -12.27
CA GLY A 199 -8.53 30.97 -11.34
C GLY A 199 -8.86 32.30 -12.03
N ILE A 200 -9.38 33.22 -11.25
CA ILE A 200 -9.64 34.60 -11.65
C ILE A 200 -8.89 35.56 -10.75
N LYS A 201 -8.37 36.59 -11.37
CA LYS A 201 -7.83 37.79 -10.71
C LYS A 201 -8.74 38.98 -11.06
N PHE A 202 -9.16 39.72 -10.04
CA PHE A 202 -9.96 40.91 -10.20
C PHE A 202 -9.44 42.05 -9.33
N LYS A 203 -9.13 43.19 -9.96
CA LYS A 203 -8.65 44.42 -9.32
C LYS A 203 -9.69 45.52 -9.43
N PRO A 204 -10.62 45.69 -8.48
CA PRO A 204 -11.60 46.78 -8.50
C PRO A 204 -10.93 48.15 -8.36
N THR A 205 -9.81 48.23 -7.63
CA THR A 205 -9.00 49.45 -7.46
C THR A 205 -7.51 49.12 -7.56
N GLU A 206 -6.65 50.12 -7.70
CA GLU A 206 -5.20 49.90 -7.72
C GLU A 206 -4.63 49.32 -6.41
N ARG A 207 -5.36 49.46 -5.28
CA ARG A 207 -4.94 48.99 -3.96
C ARG A 207 -5.59 47.70 -3.52
N LEU A 208 -6.57 47.20 -4.27
CA LEU A 208 -7.33 46.01 -3.89
C LEU A 208 -7.36 45.01 -5.03
N GLN A 209 -6.98 43.78 -4.72
CA GLN A 209 -7.02 42.63 -5.64
C GLN A 209 -7.66 41.45 -4.98
N PHE A 210 -8.57 40.79 -5.67
CA PHE A 210 -9.14 39.49 -5.34
C PHE A 210 -8.60 38.42 -6.26
N ASN A 211 -8.23 37.28 -5.69
CA ASN A 211 -7.90 36.06 -6.43
C ASN A 211 -8.81 34.95 -5.91
N VAL A 212 -9.40 34.20 -6.85
CA VAL A 212 -10.21 33.03 -6.54
C VAL A 212 -9.74 31.89 -7.41
N ASP A 213 -9.40 30.77 -6.81
CA ASP A 213 -8.92 29.57 -7.50
C ASP A 213 -9.79 28.39 -7.15
N ALA A 214 -10.04 27.52 -8.16
CA ALA A 214 -10.71 26.25 -8.01
C ALA A 214 -9.84 25.14 -8.61
N VAL A 215 -9.78 24.02 -7.91
CA VAL A 215 -9.00 22.84 -8.32
C VAL A 215 -9.90 21.62 -8.29
N TRP A 216 -9.97 20.93 -9.42
CA TRP A 216 -10.62 19.64 -9.54
C TRP A 216 -9.57 18.54 -9.74
N ALA A 217 -9.73 17.38 -9.07
CA ALA A 217 -8.87 16.23 -9.23
C ALA A 217 -9.69 14.94 -9.38
N ASP A 218 -9.31 14.12 -10.38
CA ASP A 218 -10.00 12.86 -10.71
C ASP A 218 -9.43 11.68 -9.91
N TYR A 219 -9.75 11.63 -8.63
CA TYR A 219 -9.31 10.54 -7.74
C TYR A 219 -10.08 9.22 -7.95
N LYS A 220 -11.10 9.17 -8.82
CA LYS A 220 -11.82 7.91 -9.14
C LYS A 220 -10.91 6.81 -9.65
N GLN A 221 -9.73 7.16 -10.16
CA GLN A 221 -8.73 6.20 -10.64
C GLN A 221 -7.99 5.47 -9.49
N TRP A 222 -8.18 5.91 -8.25
CA TRP A 222 -7.62 5.29 -7.06
C TRP A 222 -8.64 4.39 -6.36
N ASP A 223 -9.03 3.30 -7.05
CA ASP A 223 -9.94 2.31 -6.48
C ASP A 223 -9.26 1.48 -5.40
N ALA A 224 -8.04 1.05 -5.68
CA ALA A 224 -7.24 0.27 -4.74
C ALA A 224 -5.75 0.40 -5.06
N PHE A 225 -4.90 0.32 -4.04
CA PHE A 225 -3.49 0.04 -4.20
C PHE A 225 -3.29 -1.47 -4.27
N ASN A 226 -2.83 -1.94 -5.43
CA ASN A 226 -2.57 -3.35 -5.69
C ASN A 226 -1.07 -3.59 -5.79
N ILE A 227 -0.50 -4.12 -4.72
CA ILE A 227 0.91 -4.51 -4.66
C ILE A 227 1.01 -5.97 -5.09
N VAL A 228 1.79 -6.25 -6.12
CA VAL A 228 1.98 -7.59 -6.71
C VAL A 228 3.39 -8.08 -6.41
N PHE A 229 3.47 -9.26 -5.80
CA PHE A 229 4.69 -9.93 -5.40
C PHE A 229 5.07 -11.01 -6.42
N ASP A 230 6.35 -11.24 -6.63
CA ASP A 230 6.87 -12.22 -7.59
C ASP A 230 6.67 -13.67 -7.15
N ARG A 231 6.41 -13.88 -5.86
CA ARG A 231 6.15 -15.20 -5.26
C ARG A 231 5.12 -15.14 -4.14
N SER A 232 4.57 -16.27 -3.78
CA SER A 232 3.70 -16.40 -2.61
C SER A 232 4.52 -16.39 -1.33
N SER A 233 4.00 -15.76 -0.29
CA SER A 233 4.56 -15.78 1.06
C SER A 233 3.57 -16.35 2.08
N ALA A 234 4.08 -16.82 3.23
CA ALA A 234 3.24 -17.35 4.30
C ALA A 234 2.28 -16.27 4.83
N VAL A 235 2.78 -15.06 5.04
CA VAL A 235 1.98 -13.94 5.57
C VAL A 235 0.90 -13.50 4.59
N LEU A 236 1.18 -13.44 3.29
CA LEU A 236 0.18 -13.09 2.28
C LEU A 236 -0.86 -14.19 2.11
N SER A 237 -0.45 -15.46 2.23
CA SER A 237 -1.37 -16.60 2.22
C SER A 237 -2.33 -16.58 3.41
N LEU A 238 -1.86 -16.18 4.59
CA LEU A 238 -2.70 -15.95 5.76
C LEU A 238 -3.60 -14.71 5.56
N ALA A 239 -3.06 -13.60 5.09
CA ALA A 239 -3.82 -12.37 4.85
C ALA A 239 -5.00 -12.59 3.88
N ARG A 240 -4.84 -13.47 2.89
CA ARG A 240 -5.91 -13.84 1.95
C ARG A 240 -7.16 -14.39 2.65
N LEU A 241 -7.00 -15.12 3.74
CA LEU A 241 -8.12 -15.74 4.45
C LEU A 241 -9.02 -14.70 5.11
N PHE A 242 -8.49 -13.50 5.39
CA PHE A 242 -9.16 -12.46 6.18
C PHE A 242 -9.35 -11.13 5.43
N SER A 243 -8.69 -10.96 4.28
CA SER A 243 -8.74 -9.71 3.50
C SER A 243 -9.32 -9.95 2.11
N PRO A 244 -10.54 -9.48 1.82
CA PRO A 244 -11.16 -9.58 0.51
C PRO A 244 -10.31 -8.90 -0.56
N GLY A 245 -10.09 -9.58 -1.68
CA GLY A 245 -9.30 -9.07 -2.80
C GLY A 245 -7.79 -9.35 -2.72
N SER A 246 -7.29 -9.81 -1.58
CA SER A 246 -5.92 -10.27 -1.44
C SER A 246 -5.73 -11.70 -1.96
N SER A 247 -4.51 -12.01 -2.39
CA SER A 247 -4.10 -13.33 -2.86
C SER A 247 -2.70 -13.66 -2.31
N PRO A 248 -2.20 -14.90 -2.44
CA PRO A 248 -0.85 -15.24 -1.99
C PRO A 248 0.28 -14.41 -2.60
N THR A 249 -0.01 -13.74 -3.73
CA THR A 249 0.94 -12.89 -4.48
C THR A 249 0.45 -11.46 -4.66
N ARG A 250 -0.65 -11.06 -4.01
CA ARG A 250 -1.19 -9.71 -4.14
C ARG A 250 -1.74 -9.22 -2.81
N LEU A 251 -1.32 -8.04 -2.41
CA LEU A 251 -1.91 -7.29 -1.33
C LEU A 251 -2.72 -6.13 -1.92
N SER A 252 -4.00 -6.06 -1.56
CA SER A 252 -4.94 -5.06 -2.09
C SER A 252 -5.48 -4.19 -0.98
N TYR A 253 -5.31 -2.87 -1.11
CA TYR A 253 -5.86 -1.87 -0.20
C TYR A 253 -6.96 -1.10 -0.93
N PRO A 254 -8.24 -1.39 -0.68
CA PRO A 254 -9.34 -0.64 -1.27
C PRO A 254 -9.36 0.80 -0.73
N LEU A 255 -9.43 1.79 -1.61
CA LEU A 255 -9.41 3.20 -1.26
C LEU A 255 -10.76 3.88 -1.47
N ASN A 256 -11.50 3.48 -2.52
CA ASN A 256 -12.83 4.01 -2.86
C ASN A 256 -12.88 5.55 -2.93
N PHE A 257 -11.85 6.19 -3.47
CA PHE A 257 -11.83 7.62 -3.64
C PHE A 257 -12.82 8.09 -4.70
N GLN A 258 -13.34 9.28 -4.51
CA GLN A 258 -14.18 9.98 -5.48
C GLN A 258 -13.46 11.23 -5.99
N SER A 259 -13.85 11.70 -7.19
CA SER A 259 -13.34 12.97 -7.71
C SER A 259 -13.78 14.11 -6.79
N THR A 260 -12.88 15.08 -6.56
CA THR A 260 -13.09 16.21 -5.65
C THR A 260 -12.86 17.53 -6.36
N TRP A 261 -13.58 18.57 -5.87
CA TRP A 261 -13.37 19.96 -6.22
C TRP A 261 -12.64 20.68 -5.11
#